data_1fd0a6cee8cb0f023366901ebeea66de
#
_entry.id   1fd0a6cee8cb0f023366901ebeea66de
#
_cell.length_a   1.000
_cell.length_b   1.000
_cell.length_c   1.000
_cell.angle_alpha   90.00
_cell.angle_beta   90.00
_cell.angle_gamma   90.00
#
_symmetry.space_group_name_H-M   'P 1'
#
loop_
_entity.id
_entity.type
_entity.pdbx_description
1 polymer ?
#
loop_
_entity_poly.entity_id
_entity_poly.type
_entity_poly.pdbx_seq_one_letter_code
_entity_poly.pdbx_strand_id
1 'polypeptide(L)'
;TTKTAVLNRDDPRVFKIYEKMPTQPVFFGTTTELLRLMPTDDALRTGDAKANDLIHADVSLEAIEGQNATFMIDQQRYSVPMRLNGVYNLLNAAAALSLVRQILGAKADTPQLLQALSQVQPAFGRGETIMLNGTPIELILVKNPSGFRLSVRSFARDGVLNMIAINDNYADGRDVSWLWDVEFSRLASVAVVSGVRAYDMALRLGYDDITPQHIEPDLAHALAQFVAREPKKPKHIYCSYTAMTTLRKLLAEQTDVEVIS
;
A
#
# COMPACT_ATOMS: atom_id res chain seq x y z
N THR A 1 2.48 10.33 -30.01
CA THR A 1 2.79 8.89 -30.14
C THR A 1 3.79 8.50 -29.07
N THR A 2 3.40 7.62 -28.16
CA THR A 2 4.26 7.09 -27.10
C THR A 2 5.42 6.31 -27.74
N LYS A 3 6.66 6.70 -27.47
CA LYS A 3 7.85 6.04 -28.04
C LYS A 3 8.26 4.80 -27.27
N THR A 4 7.98 4.75 -25.95
CA THR A 4 8.33 3.64 -25.08
C THR A 4 7.24 3.48 -24.02
N ALA A 5 6.94 2.24 -23.64
CA ALA A 5 6.08 1.93 -22.51
C ALA A 5 6.89 1.14 -21.46
N VAL A 6 6.58 1.39 -20.19
CA VAL A 6 7.13 0.62 -19.06
C VAL A 6 5.97 -0.20 -18.49
N LEU A 7 6.09 -1.51 -18.52
CA LEU A 7 5.02 -2.45 -18.18
C LEU A 7 5.44 -3.39 -17.03
N ASN A 8 4.46 -3.80 -16.23
CA ASN A 8 4.66 -4.87 -15.25
C ASN A 8 4.68 -6.23 -15.97
N ARG A 9 5.84 -6.92 -15.96
CA ARG A 9 5.97 -8.26 -16.59
C ARG A 9 5.18 -9.34 -15.86
N ASP A 10 4.92 -9.14 -14.57
CA ASP A 10 4.33 -10.14 -13.68
C ASP A 10 2.80 -10.03 -13.58
N ASP A 11 2.19 -9.01 -14.20
CA ASP A 11 0.74 -8.89 -14.34
C ASP A 11 0.31 -9.48 -15.69
N PRO A 12 -0.42 -10.63 -15.72
CA PRO A 12 -0.81 -11.29 -16.97
C PRO A 12 -1.69 -10.42 -17.87
N ARG A 13 -2.47 -9.49 -17.31
CA ARG A 13 -3.35 -8.60 -18.07
C ARG A 13 -2.56 -7.49 -18.73
N VAL A 14 -1.62 -6.90 -17.98
CA VAL A 14 -0.70 -5.87 -18.50
C VAL A 14 0.24 -6.50 -19.53
N PHE A 15 0.75 -7.70 -19.26
CA PHE A 15 1.63 -8.42 -20.18
C PHE A 15 0.94 -8.70 -21.52
N LYS A 16 -0.33 -9.11 -21.55
CA LYS A 16 -1.09 -9.31 -22.79
C LYS A 16 -1.21 -8.06 -23.68
N ILE A 17 -1.05 -6.86 -23.10
CA ILE A 17 -1.04 -5.60 -23.87
C ILE A 17 0.20 -5.54 -24.76
N TYR A 18 1.33 -6.04 -24.28
CA TYR A 18 2.59 -6.09 -25.01
C TYR A 18 2.46 -6.77 -26.38
N GLU A 19 1.74 -7.89 -26.47
CA GLU A 19 1.56 -8.64 -27.71
C GLU A 19 0.92 -7.82 -28.83
N LYS A 20 0.22 -6.74 -28.50
CA LYS A 20 -0.49 -5.85 -29.41
C LYS A 20 0.23 -4.52 -29.63
N MET A 21 1.39 -4.31 -29.00
CA MET A 21 2.10 -3.03 -29.11
C MET A 21 2.99 -2.97 -30.33
N PRO A 22 3.02 -1.81 -31.04
CA PRO A 22 3.88 -1.62 -32.21
C PRO A 22 5.37 -1.42 -31.85
N THR A 23 5.66 -1.18 -30.56
CA THR A 23 7.03 -0.93 -30.07
C THR A 23 7.34 -1.86 -28.92
N GLN A 24 8.61 -2.22 -28.75
CA GLN A 24 9.07 -3.02 -27.64
C GLN A 24 8.99 -2.21 -26.35
N PRO A 25 8.25 -2.69 -25.35
CA PRO A 25 8.22 -2.07 -24.03
C PRO A 25 9.47 -2.42 -23.23
N VAL A 26 9.68 -1.68 -22.16
CA VAL A 26 10.59 -2.01 -21.07
C VAL A 26 9.76 -2.60 -19.93
N PHE A 27 10.29 -3.57 -19.24
CA PHE A 27 9.56 -4.21 -18.15
C PHE A 27 10.19 -3.90 -16.79
N PHE A 28 9.34 -3.75 -15.79
CA PHE A 28 9.72 -3.91 -14.39
C PHE A 28 9.03 -5.15 -13.83
N GLY A 29 9.53 -5.64 -12.71
CA GLY A 29 8.94 -6.83 -12.08
C GLY A 29 9.48 -7.10 -10.69
N THR A 30 9.19 -8.31 -10.22
CA THR A 30 9.63 -8.78 -8.91
C THR A 30 9.85 -10.28 -8.91
N THR A 31 10.14 -10.86 -7.76
CA THR A 31 10.30 -12.31 -7.57
C THR A 31 8.96 -12.99 -7.27
N THR A 32 8.88 -14.29 -7.52
CA THR A 32 7.73 -15.11 -7.15
C THR A 32 7.43 -15.05 -5.65
N GLU A 33 8.46 -14.96 -4.81
CA GLU A 33 8.31 -14.84 -3.36
C GLU A 33 7.57 -13.56 -2.95
N LEU A 34 7.97 -12.42 -3.50
CA LEU A 34 7.33 -11.13 -3.23
C LEU A 34 5.94 -11.05 -3.86
N LEU A 35 5.69 -11.67 -5.01
CA LEU A 35 4.35 -11.75 -5.60
C LEU A 35 3.34 -12.48 -4.72
N ARG A 36 3.77 -13.48 -3.95
CA ARG A 36 2.90 -14.16 -2.97
C ARG A 36 2.40 -13.23 -1.87
N LEU A 37 3.14 -12.15 -1.60
CA LEU A 37 2.68 -11.10 -0.68
C LEU A 37 1.68 -10.14 -1.34
N MET A 38 1.66 -10.10 -2.68
CA MET A 38 0.82 -9.20 -3.50
C MET A 38 0.09 -9.97 -4.61
N PRO A 39 -0.65 -11.05 -4.32
CA PRO A 39 -1.30 -11.82 -5.37
C PRO A 39 -2.33 -10.97 -6.12
N THR A 40 -2.40 -11.16 -7.43
CA THR A 40 -3.49 -10.64 -8.25
C THR A 40 -4.80 -11.33 -7.88
N ASP A 41 -5.95 -10.77 -8.31
CA ASP A 41 -7.25 -11.42 -8.09
C ASP A 41 -7.31 -12.82 -8.71
N ASP A 42 -6.66 -13.02 -9.86
CA ASP A 42 -6.58 -14.33 -10.50
C ASP A 42 -5.69 -15.29 -9.69
N ALA A 43 -4.56 -14.81 -9.18
CA ALA A 43 -3.67 -15.59 -8.30
C ALA A 43 -4.34 -15.97 -6.97
N LEU A 44 -5.24 -15.13 -6.44
CA LEU A 44 -6.03 -15.45 -5.26
C LEU A 44 -7.01 -16.60 -5.49
N ARG A 45 -7.55 -16.71 -6.72
CA ARG A 45 -8.49 -17.78 -7.09
C ARG A 45 -7.79 -19.09 -7.43
N THR A 46 -6.62 -19.02 -8.06
CA THR A 46 -5.88 -20.20 -8.55
C THR A 46 -4.81 -20.70 -7.57
N GLY A 47 -4.40 -19.87 -6.61
CA GLY A 47 -3.25 -20.14 -5.75
C GLY A 47 -1.90 -19.91 -6.42
N ASP A 48 -1.88 -19.50 -7.69
CA ASP A 48 -0.69 -19.38 -8.53
C ASP A 48 -0.22 -17.91 -8.62
N ALA A 49 0.60 -17.47 -7.66
CA ALA A 49 1.38 -16.24 -7.79
C ALA A 49 2.78 -16.62 -8.30
N LYS A 50 3.07 -16.36 -9.57
CA LYS A 50 4.35 -16.70 -10.20
C LYS A 50 4.87 -15.53 -11.03
N ALA A 51 6.15 -15.15 -10.79
CA ALA A 51 6.84 -14.15 -11.58
C ALA A 51 7.08 -14.66 -13.01
N ASN A 52 7.06 -13.76 -13.99
CA ASN A 52 7.37 -14.08 -15.36
C ASN A 52 8.89 -13.95 -15.62
N ASP A 53 9.66 -14.84 -15.02
CA ASP A 53 11.14 -14.80 -15.08
C ASP A 53 11.71 -15.08 -16.48
N LEU A 54 10.87 -15.51 -17.43
CA LEU A 54 11.27 -15.68 -18.84
C LEU A 54 11.46 -14.34 -19.55
N ILE A 55 10.88 -13.27 -19.01
CA ILE A 55 10.97 -11.93 -19.57
C ILE A 55 11.95 -11.09 -18.73
N HIS A 56 12.95 -10.52 -19.41
CA HIS A 56 13.88 -9.61 -18.78
C HIS A 56 13.16 -8.37 -18.23
N ALA A 57 13.44 -8.00 -16.97
CA ALA A 57 13.02 -6.73 -16.40
C ALA A 57 14.22 -5.76 -16.34
N ASP A 58 14.02 -4.53 -16.77
CA ASP A 58 15.02 -3.45 -16.67
C ASP A 58 15.37 -3.17 -15.19
N VAL A 59 14.32 -3.17 -14.36
CA VAL A 59 14.44 -3.11 -12.90
C VAL A 59 13.54 -4.17 -12.27
N SER A 60 14.06 -5.00 -11.40
CA SER A 60 13.24 -5.90 -10.57
C SER A 60 13.50 -5.68 -9.08
N LEU A 61 12.42 -5.77 -8.30
CA LEU A 61 12.49 -5.82 -6.84
C LEU A 61 12.76 -7.26 -6.42
N GLU A 62 13.93 -7.50 -5.84
CA GLU A 62 14.41 -8.87 -5.54
C GLU A 62 14.14 -9.32 -4.10
N ALA A 63 14.31 -8.40 -3.14
CA ALA A 63 14.15 -8.71 -1.73
C ALA A 63 13.76 -7.48 -0.91
N ILE A 64 13.18 -7.72 0.26
CA ILE A 64 12.88 -6.70 1.27
C ILE A 64 13.36 -7.24 2.62
N GLU A 65 14.28 -6.53 3.25
CA GLU A 65 14.87 -6.88 4.55
C GLU A 65 14.78 -5.67 5.49
N GLY A 66 13.80 -5.69 6.38
CA GLY A 66 13.51 -4.54 7.23
C GLY A 66 13.13 -3.31 6.41
N GLN A 67 13.95 -2.25 6.48
CA GLN A 67 13.78 -1.04 5.69
C GLN A 67 14.61 -1.03 4.40
N ASN A 68 15.34 -2.09 4.10
CA ASN A 68 16.11 -2.16 2.87
C ASN A 68 15.34 -2.91 1.79
N ALA A 69 15.32 -2.34 0.58
CA ALA A 69 14.85 -2.99 -0.62
C ALA A 69 16.03 -3.30 -1.54
N THR A 70 16.09 -4.50 -2.07
CA THR A 70 17.10 -4.90 -3.05
C THR A 70 16.52 -4.86 -4.44
N PHE A 71 17.09 -4.04 -5.30
CA PHE A 71 16.73 -3.94 -6.71
C PHE A 71 17.82 -4.59 -7.59
N MET A 72 17.40 -5.32 -8.62
CA MET A 72 18.25 -5.77 -9.70
C MET A 72 18.14 -4.78 -10.86
N ILE A 73 19.28 -4.22 -11.30
CA ILE A 73 19.40 -3.28 -12.41
C ILE A 73 20.64 -3.65 -13.20
N ASP A 74 20.52 -3.85 -14.51
CA ASP A 74 21.65 -4.23 -15.37
C ASP A 74 22.44 -5.45 -14.83
N GLN A 75 21.73 -6.45 -14.30
CA GLN A 75 22.29 -7.68 -13.70
C GLN A 75 23.11 -7.45 -12.41
N GLN A 76 23.05 -6.26 -11.84
CA GLN A 76 23.67 -5.92 -10.57
C GLN A 76 22.65 -5.68 -9.49
N ARG A 77 22.90 -6.20 -8.28
CA ARG A 77 22.05 -6.01 -7.10
C ARG A 77 22.46 -4.76 -6.33
N TYR A 78 21.46 -3.97 -5.97
CA TYR A 78 21.61 -2.77 -5.16
C TYR A 78 20.66 -2.83 -3.96
N SER A 79 21.22 -2.86 -2.76
CA SER A 79 20.43 -2.72 -1.52
C SER A 79 20.31 -1.25 -1.16
N VAL A 80 19.08 -0.76 -1.01
CA VAL A 80 18.75 0.65 -0.82
C VAL A 80 17.90 0.81 0.44
N PRO A 81 18.30 1.67 1.40
CA PRO A 81 17.45 1.99 2.53
C PRO A 81 16.25 2.81 2.06
N MET A 82 15.05 2.34 2.34
CA MET A 82 13.81 2.94 1.86
C MET A 82 13.03 3.58 3.01
N ARG A 83 12.46 4.75 2.74
CA ARG A 83 11.46 5.36 3.63
C ARG A 83 10.04 4.92 3.30
N LEU A 84 9.87 4.26 2.14
CA LEU A 84 8.60 3.72 1.68
C LEU A 84 8.31 2.40 2.41
N ASN A 85 7.10 2.26 2.94
CA ASN A 85 6.60 1.05 3.55
C ASN A 85 5.62 0.32 2.61
N GLY A 86 5.57 -1.02 2.75
CA GLY A 86 4.67 -1.87 1.97
C GLY A 86 5.25 -2.30 0.62
N VAL A 87 5.10 -3.60 0.33
CA VAL A 87 5.67 -4.24 -0.87
C VAL A 87 5.23 -3.57 -2.16
N TYR A 88 3.97 -3.11 -2.23
CA TYR A 88 3.44 -2.44 -3.42
C TYR A 88 4.10 -1.08 -3.68
N ASN A 89 4.48 -0.32 -2.64
CA ASN A 89 5.20 0.94 -2.82
C ASN A 89 6.62 0.69 -3.34
N LEU A 90 7.26 -0.39 -2.91
CA LEU A 90 8.58 -0.79 -3.38
C LEU A 90 8.54 -1.32 -4.82
N LEU A 91 7.46 -2.02 -5.20
CA LEU A 91 7.25 -2.41 -6.60
C LEU A 91 6.97 -1.17 -7.49
N ASN A 92 6.21 -0.20 -6.99
CA ASN A 92 6.02 1.08 -7.68
C ASN A 92 7.35 1.86 -7.82
N ALA A 93 8.26 1.73 -6.86
CA ALA A 93 9.60 2.31 -6.96
C ALA A 93 10.41 1.66 -8.09
N ALA A 94 10.32 0.33 -8.28
CA ALA A 94 10.93 -0.34 -9.43
C ALA A 94 10.36 0.17 -10.77
N ALA A 95 9.04 0.37 -10.85
CA ALA A 95 8.38 0.96 -12.01
C ALA A 95 8.88 2.39 -12.30
N ALA A 96 8.99 3.21 -11.26
CA ALA A 96 9.47 4.58 -11.37
C ALA A 96 10.95 4.63 -11.82
N LEU A 97 11.79 3.77 -11.25
CA LEU A 97 13.19 3.65 -11.68
C LEU A 97 13.28 3.27 -13.17
N SER A 98 12.54 2.24 -13.62
CA SER A 98 12.49 1.86 -15.02
C SER A 98 12.08 3.03 -15.91
N LEU A 99 11.03 3.77 -15.53
CA LEU A 99 10.53 4.90 -16.29
C LEU A 99 11.58 6.03 -16.39
N VAL A 100 12.17 6.42 -15.26
CA VAL A 100 13.17 7.50 -15.21
C VAL A 100 14.41 7.12 -16.01
N ARG A 101 14.88 5.87 -15.93
CA ARG A 101 15.98 5.35 -16.74
C ARG A 101 15.68 5.49 -18.24
N GLN A 102 14.46 5.16 -18.66
CA GLN A 102 14.07 5.33 -20.08
C GLN A 102 14.01 6.79 -20.52
N ILE A 103 13.59 7.70 -19.64
CA ILE A 103 13.56 9.16 -19.94
C ILE A 103 14.98 9.71 -20.07
N LEU A 104 15.88 9.34 -19.18
CA LEU A 104 17.26 9.82 -19.14
C LEU A 104 18.16 9.14 -20.19
N GLY A 105 17.83 7.90 -20.58
CA GLY A 105 18.63 7.11 -21.51
C GLY A 105 20.10 6.99 -21.06
N ALA A 106 21.05 7.31 -21.93
CA ALA A 106 22.49 7.25 -21.63
C ALA A 106 22.96 8.19 -20.49
N LYS A 107 22.11 9.11 -20.04
CA LYS A 107 22.38 10.02 -18.91
C LYS A 107 21.93 9.45 -17.57
N ALA A 108 21.35 8.25 -17.55
CA ALA A 108 20.89 7.62 -16.32
C ALA A 108 22.10 7.19 -15.47
N ASP A 109 22.26 7.82 -14.32
CA ASP A 109 23.26 7.46 -13.30
C ASP A 109 22.54 6.63 -12.22
N THR A 110 22.74 5.31 -12.24
CA THR A 110 22.07 4.38 -11.32
C THR A 110 22.31 4.69 -9.84
N PRO A 111 23.56 4.93 -9.38
CA PRO A 111 23.83 5.37 -8.00
C PRO A 111 23.06 6.62 -7.60
N GLN A 112 23.05 7.64 -8.45
CA GLN A 112 22.32 8.89 -8.17
C GLN A 112 20.81 8.67 -8.10
N LEU A 113 20.24 7.86 -8.99
CA LEU A 113 18.82 7.52 -8.97
C LEU A 113 18.43 6.77 -7.70
N LEU A 114 19.24 5.81 -7.25
CA LEU A 114 19.00 5.06 -6.03
C LEU A 114 19.15 5.94 -4.77
N GLN A 115 20.10 6.87 -4.77
CA GLN A 115 20.21 7.87 -3.71
C GLN A 115 18.97 8.76 -3.65
N ALA A 116 18.47 9.24 -4.78
CA ALA A 116 17.23 10.00 -4.84
C ALA A 116 16.03 9.17 -4.34
N LEU A 117 15.94 7.90 -4.78
CA LEU A 117 14.88 6.99 -4.37
C LEU A 117 14.87 6.77 -2.85
N SER A 118 16.02 6.64 -2.20
CA SER A 118 16.13 6.46 -0.75
C SER A 118 15.56 7.63 0.07
N GLN A 119 15.43 8.81 -0.54
CA GLN A 119 14.86 10.01 0.09
C GLN A 119 13.36 10.17 -0.16
N VAL A 120 12.77 9.36 -1.06
CA VAL A 120 11.34 9.43 -1.36
C VAL A 120 10.54 9.04 -0.11
N GLN A 121 9.66 9.93 0.29
CA GLN A 121 8.74 9.68 1.39
C GLN A 121 7.42 9.06 0.87
N PRO A 122 6.71 8.29 1.72
CA PRO A 122 5.39 7.80 1.36
C PRO A 122 4.49 8.95 0.93
N ALA A 123 3.83 8.79 -0.21
CA ALA A 123 2.79 9.72 -0.58
C ALA A 123 1.67 9.64 0.47
N PHE A 124 1.10 10.79 0.74
CA PHE A 124 -0.03 11.05 1.58
C PHE A 124 -0.97 9.84 1.82
N GLY A 125 -1.06 9.39 3.07
CA GLY A 125 -1.93 8.28 3.48
C GLY A 125 -1.56 6.89 2.95
N ARG A 126 -0.40 6.71 2.33
CA ARG A 126 0.03 5.41 1.79
C ARG A 126 1.12 4.77 2.65
N GLY A 127 0.75 4.45 3.90
CA GLY A 127 1.71 4.00 4.91
C GLY A 127 2.47 5.18 5.54
N GLU A 128 1.84 6.34 5.61
CA GLU A 128 2.35 7.51 6.32
C GLU A 128 2.36 7.22 7.82
N THR A 129 3.53 7.34 8.43
CA THR A 129 3.68 7.16 9.88
C THR A 129 3.70 8.52 10.58
N ILE A 130 2.74 8.73 11.46
CA ILE A 130 2.63 9.92 12.30
C ILE A 130 3.03 9.54 13.73
N MET A 131 3.97 10.27 14.31
CA MET A 131 4.38 10.06 15.70
C MET A 131 3.52 10.87 16.64
N LEU A 132 2.68 10.22 17.44
CA LEU A 132 1.85 10.87 18.45
C LEU A 132 2.31 10.44 19.86
N ASN A 133 2.81 11.37 20.66
CA ASN A 133 3.33 11.10 22.01
C ASN A 133 4.35 9.93 22.04
N GLY A 134 5.23 9.87 21.04
CA GLY A 134 6.23 8.81 20.91
C GLY A 134 5.71 7.47 20.39
N THR A 135 4.44 7.39 20.00
CA THR A 135 3.82 6.16 19.46
C THR A 135 3.53 6.32 17.98
N PRO A 136 3.95 5.38 17.12
CA PRO A 136 3.67 5.45 15.70
C PRO A 136 2.19 5.11 15.41
N ILE A 137 1.56 5.97 14.63
CA ILE A 137 0.24 5.77 14.02
C ILE A 137 0.44 5.74 12.51
N GLU A 138 0.12 4.63 11.89
CA GLU A 138 0.25 4.44 10.45
C GLU A 138 -1.11 4.62 9.77
N LEU A 139 -1.20 5.61 8.87
CA LEU A 139 -2.40 5.84 8.05
C LEU A 139 -2.30 5.05 6.76
N ILE A 140 -3.30 4.22 6.49
CA ILE A 140 -3.32 3.28 5.37
C ILE A 140 -4.58 3.55 4.55
N LEU A 141 -4.41 4.25 3.42
CA LEU A 141 -5.50 4.56 2.50
C LEU A 141 -6.00 3.29 1.80
N VAL A 142 -7.29 3.05 1.88
CA VAL A 142 -7.99 1.98 1.18
C VAL A 142 -9.09 2.57 0.29
N LYS A 143 -9.15 2.13 -0.98
CA LYS A 143 -10.05 2.74 -1.96
C LYS A 143 -10.83 1.71 -2.81
N ASN A 144 -10.40 0.49 -2.84
CA ASN A 144 -10.99 -0.60 -3.63
C ASN A 144 -10.61 -1.96 -3.01
N PRO A 145 -11.26 -3.07 -3.43
CA PRO A 145 -11.01 -4.36 -2.82
C PRO A 145 -9.55 -4.83 -2.94
N SER A 146 -8.95 -4.69 -4.12
CA SER A 146 -7.57 -5.13 -4.35
C SER A 146 -6.58 -4.37 -3.48
N GLY A 147 -6.73 -3.04 -3.39
CA GLY A 147 -5.90 -2.20 -2.53
C GLY A 147 -6.07 -2.52 -1.05
N PHE A 148 -7.30 -2.77 -0.59
CA PHE A 148 -7.54 -3.10 0.82
C PHE A 148 -6.99 -4.49 1.19
N ARG A 149 -7.24 -5.52 0.35
CA ARG A 149 -6.64 -6.85 0.54
C ARG A 149 -5.11 -6.77 0.64
N LEU A 150 -4.51 -5.98 -0.26
CA LEU A 150 -3.08 -5.78 -0.27
C LEU A 150 -2.60 -5.05 0.99
N SER A 151 -3.32 -4.02 1.44
CA SER A 151 -3.00 -3.29 2.66
C SER A 151 -3.09 -4.20 3.90
N VAL A 152 -4.15 -4.99 4.04
CA VAL A 152 -4.26 -5.96 5.14
C VAL A 152 -3.08 -6.94 5.11
N ARG A 153 -2.70 -7.48 3.94
CA ARG A 153 -1.57 -8.40 3.79
C ARG A 153 -0.23 -7.78 4.13
N SER A 154 -0.04 -6.51 3.78
CA SER A 154 1.23 -5.81 3.96
C SER A 154 1.43 -5.26 5.38
N PHE A 155 0.34 -4.88 6.04
CA PHE A 155 0.40 -4.16 7.32
C PHE A 155 -0.13 -4.96 8.51
N ALA A 156 -0.93 -6.02 8.29
CA ALA A 156 -1.40 -6.84 9.41
C ALA A 156 -0.21 -7.52 10.11
N ARG A 157 -0.07 -7.27 11.40
CA ARG A 157 0.97 -7.86 12.25
C ARG A 157 0.51 -7.91 13.70
N ASP A 158 1.08 -8.84 14.44
CA ASP A 158 0.83 -8.96 15.87
C ASP A 158 1.35 -7.76 16.65
N GLY A 159 0.73 -7.46 17.76
CA GLY A 159 1.16 -6.38 18.63
C GLY A 159 0.77 -4.97 18.20
N VAL A 160 -0.04 -4.82 17.15
CA VAL A 160 -0.55 -3.54 16.66
C VAL A 160 -2.04 -3.43 16.92
N LEU A 161 -2.52 -2.25 17.30
CA LEU A 161 -3.96 -1.94 17.37
C LEU A 161 -4.45 -1.50 15.99
N ASN A 162 -5.59 -2.05 15.56
CA ASN A 162 -6.20 -1.71 14.29
C ASN A 162 -7.48 -0.90 14.48
N MET A 163 -7.64 0.15 13.69
CA MET A 163 -8.87 0.89 13.47
C MET A 163 -9.22 0.85 11.99
N ILE A 164 -10.50 0.75 11.67
CA ILE A 164 -11.01 0.84 10.30
C ILE A 164 -12.03 1.97 10.22
N ALA A 165 -11.82 2.94 9.33
CA ALA A 165 -12.67 4.11 9.17
C ALA A 165 -13.13 4.26 7.72
N ILE A 166 -14.42 3.98 7.46
CA ILE A 166 -14.99 3.96 6.11
C ILE A 166 -16.08 5.02 5.96
N ASN A 167 -15.87 5.92 5.01
CA ASN A 167 -16.87 6.83 4.49
C ASN A 167 -17.27 6.44 3.06
N ASP A 168 -18.41 6.96 2.61
CA ASP A 168 -18.93 6.85 1.26
C ASP A 168 -19.24 8.21 0.65
N ASN A 169 -18.47 9.22 0.98
CA ASN A 169 -18.58 10.53 0.37
C ASN A 169 -18.23 10.47 -1.13
N TYR A 170 -18.56 11.48 -1.88
CA TYR A 170 -18.36 11.51 -3.34
C TYR A 170 -16.93 11.13 -3.74
N ALA A 171 -15.92 11.63 -3.03
CA ALA A 171 -14.51 11.34 -3.30
C ALA A 171 -14.07 9.92 -2.92
N ASP A 172 -14.81 9.23 -2.05
CA ASP A 172 -14.56 7.82 -1.68
C ASP A 172 -15.15 6.84 -2.70
N GLY A 173 -16.17 7.27 -3.44
CA GLY A 173 -17.08 6.44 -4.19
C GLY A 173 -18.29 6.05 -3.33
N ARG A 174 -19.50 6.21 -3.90
CA ARG A 174 -20.77 6.01 -3.17
C ARG A 174 -21.12 4.54 -2.93
N ASP A 175 -20.55 3.66 -3.72
CA ASP A 175 -20.73 2.22 -3.58
C ASP A 175 -19.64 1.62 -2.68
N VAL A 176 -20.03 1.09 -1.54
CA VAL A 176 -19.17 0.41 -0.57
C VAL A 176 -19.33 -1.11 -0.60
N SER A 177 -20.11 -1.64 -1.55
CA SER A 177 -20.31 -3.10 -1.71
C SER A 177 -18.99 -3.86 -1.93
N TRP A 178 -17.98 -3.18 -2.45
CA TRP A 178 -16.64 -3.74 -2.63
C TRP A 178 -15.96 -4.19 -1.32
N LEU A 179 -16.44 -3.75 -0.14
CA LEU A 179 -15.97 -4.24 1.15
C LEU A 179 -16.19 -5.74 1.32
N TRP A 180 -17.24 -6.28 0.67
CA TRP A 180 -17.57 -7.71 0.73
C TRP A 180 -16.57 -8.60 -0.04
N ASP A 181 -15.80 -8.02 -0.93
CA ASP A 181 -14.73 -8.70 -1.67
C ASP A 181 -13.39 -8.74 -0.90
N VAL A 182 -13.31 -8.15 0.31
CA VAL A 182 -12.08 -8.08 1.12
C VAL A 182 -12.15 -9.11 2.24
N GLU A 183 -11.11 -9.92 2.39
CA GLU A 183 -10.91 -10.84 3.51
C GLU A 183 -10.12 -10.13 4.62
N PHE A 184 -10.66 -10.16 5.84
CA PHE A 184 -10.07 -9.51 7.03
C PHE A 184 -9.49 -10.49 8.05
N SER A 185 -9.58 -11.80 7.84
CA SER A 185 -9.14 -12.85 8.77
C SER A 185 -7.69 -12.72 9.25
N ARG A 186 -6.85 -11.98 8.48
CA ARG A 186 -5.47 -11.67 8.88
C ARG A 186 -5.37 -10.58 9.95
N LEU A 187 -6.41 -9.80 10.17
CA LEU A 187 -6.48 -8.86 11.28
C LEU A 187 -6.90 -9.63 12.54
N ALA A 188 -5.97 -9.93 13.41
CA ALA A 188 -6.25 -10.68 14.66
C ALA A 188 -7.34 -10.01 15.52
N SER A 189 -7.44 -8.66 15.47
CA SER A 189 -8.48 -7.90 16.14
C SER A 189 -8.63 -6.49 15.53
N VAL A 190 -9.83 -5.91 15.69
CA VAL A 190 -10.13 -4.52 15.35
C VAL A 190 -10.63 -3.82 16.61
N ALA A 191 -9.88 -2.80 17.07
CA ALA A 191 -10.22 -2.07 18.28
C ALA A 191 -11.38 -1.10 18.05
N VAL A 192 -11.39 -0.39 16.92
CA VAL A 192 -12.41 0.62 16.62
C VAL A 192 -12.80 0.53 15.14
N VAL A 193 -14.11 0.62 14.88
CA VAL A 193 -14.65 0.84 13.54
C VAL A 193 -15.36 2.18 13.52
N SER A 194 -15.13 3.01 12.49
CA SER A 194 -15.60 4.39 12.44
C SER A 194 -15.99 4.83 11.01
N GLY A 195 -16.49 6.06 10.93
CA GLY A 195 -16.95 6.70 9.70
C GLY A 195 -18.42 6.43 9.42
N VAL A 196 -18.92 7.02 8.34
CA VAL A 196 -20.35 6.95 7.94
C VAL A 196 -20.81 5.49 7.76
N ARG A 197 -19.90 4.61 7.33
CA ARG A 197 -20.16 3.18 7.10
C ARG A 197 -19.63 2.28 8.22
N ALA A 198 -19.53 2.79 9.43
CA ALA A 198 -19.05 2.04 10.58
C ALA A 198 -19.83 0.74 10.83
N TYR A 199 -21.14 0.78 10.75
CA TYR A 199 -21.99 -0.39 10.97
C TYR A 199 -21.90 -1.41 9.83
N ASP A 200 -21.82 -0.96 8.56
CA ASP A 200 -21.60 -1.86 7.41
C ASP A 200 -20.26 -2.56 7.54
N MET A 201 -19.21 -1.84 7.95
CA MET A 201 -17.89 -2.41 8.14
C MET A 201 -17.85 -3.40 9.31
N ALA A 202 -18.52 -3.07 10.42
CA ALA A 202 -18.64 -3.98 11.56
C ALA A 202 -19.37 -5.27 11.19
N LEU A 203 -20.46 -5.16 10.41
CA LEU A 203 -21.18 -6.31 9.88
C LEU A 203 -20.27 -7.16 8.99
N ARG A 204 -19.51 -6.54 8.08
CA ARG A 204 -18.58 -7.25 7.21
C ARG A 204 -17.50 -7.99 8.00
N LEU A 205 -16.94 -7.39 9.04
CA LEU A 205 -15.97 -8.04 9.91
C LEU A 205 -16.55 -9.26 10.62
N GLY A 206 -17.83 -9.21 11.01
CA GLY A 206 -18.52 -10.35 11.62
C GLY A 206 -18.58 -11.60 10.73
N TYR A 207 -18.56 -11.44 9.40
CA TYR A 207 -18.47 -12.58 8.47
C TYR A 207 -17.09 -13.26 8.43
N ASP A 208 -16.07 -12.60 8.96
CA ASP A 208 -14.73 -13.16 9.15
C ASP A 208 -14.48 -13.46 10.66
N ASP A 209 -15.55 -13.62 11.47
CA ASP A 209 -15.52 -13.89 12.91
C ASP A 209 -14.77 -12.81 13.72
N ILE A 210 -14.66 -11.58 13.21
CA ILE A 210 -14.03 -10.47 13.90
C ILE A 210 -15.09 -9.55 14.48
N THR A 211 -15.18 -9.49 15.80
CA THR A 211 -16.04 -8.52 16.50
C THR A 211 -15.22 -7.30 16.89
N PRO A 212 -15.51 -6.11 16.34
CA PRO A 212 -14.83 -4.89 16.76
C PRO A 212 -15.14 -4.59 18.23
N GLN A 213 -14.14 -4.12 18.98
CA GLN A 213 -14.33 -3.80 20.39
C GLN A 213 -15.21 -2.57 20.59
N HIS A 214 -15.22 -1.66 19.61
CA HIS A 214 -16.04 -0.44 19.64
C HIS A 214 -16.44 0.00 18.25
N ILE A 215 -17.68 0.51 18.12
CA ILE A 215 -18.21 1.10 16.88
C ILE A 215 -18.58 2.55 17.21
N GLU A 216 -17.88 3.51 16.61
CA GLU A 216 -18.09 4.93 16.80
C GLU A 216 -18.08 5.64 15.44
N PRO A 217 -19.25 6.02 14.89
CA PRO A 217 -19.31 6.68 13.59
C PRO A 217 -18.60 8.03 13.51
N ASP A 218 -18.56 8.78 14.62
CA ASP A 218 -17.86 10.06 14.66
C ASP A 218 -16.34 9.87 14.67
N LEU A 219 -15.66 10.39 13.66
CA LEU A 219 -14.22 10.20 13.47
C LEU A 219 -13.37 10.84 14.57
N ALA A 220 -13.81 11.98 15.13
CA ALA A 220 -13.05 12.67 16.18
C ALA A 220 -13.13 11.90 17.49
N HIS A 221 -14.33 11.48 17.88
CA HIS A 221 -14.53 10.64 19.06
C HIS A 221 -13.83 9.29 18.92
N ALA A 222 -13.97 8.66 17.76
CA ALA A 222 -13.30 7.37 17.46
C ALA A 222 -11.77 7.47 17.57
N LEU A 223 -11.17 8.53 16.99
CA LEU A 223 -9.73 8.75 17.06
C LEU A 223 -9.28 8.97 18.51
N ALA A 224 -9.97 9.83 19.27
CA ALA A 224 -9.64 10.08 20.66
C ALA A 224 -9.67 8.81 21.51
N GLN A 225 -10.70 7.98 21.35
CA GLN A 225 -10.79 6.69 22.04
C GLN A 225 -9.71 5.72 21.59
N PHE A 226 -9.42 5.66 20.29
CA PHE A 226 -8.41 4.77 19.72
C PHE A 226 -7.00 5.11 20.19
N VAL A 227 -6.66 6.40 20.22
CA VAL A 227 -5.36 6.87 20.70
C VAL A 227 -5.17 6.61 22.19
N ALA A 228 -6.21 6.81 22.99
CA ALA A 228 -6.18 6.57 24.44
C ALA A 228 -6.02 5.07 24.81
N ARG A 229 -6.41 4.15 23.90
CA ARG A 229 -6.24 2.72 24.11
C ARG A 229 -4.77 2.33 24.00
N GLU A 230 -4.24 1.61 24.98
CA GLU A 230 -2.86 1.11 25.00
C GLU A 230 -1.87 2.17 24.41
N PRO A 231 -1.62 3.30 25.09
CA PRO A 231 -0.99 4.48 24.50
C PRO A 231 0.40 4.24 23.90
N LYS A 232 1.10 3.19 24.35
CA LYS A 232 2.44 2.84 23.85
C LYS A 232 2.45 1.82 22.72
N LYS A 233 1.28 1.30 22.34
CA LYS A 233 1.17 0.26 21.34
C LYS A 233 1.06 0.87 19.94
N PRO A 234 1.86 0.43 18.96
CA PRO A 234 1.75 0.89 17.58
C PRO A 234 0.32 0.75 17.05
N LYS A 235 -0.10 1.65 16.18
CA LYS A 235 -1.47 1.76 15.69
C LYS A 235 -1.53 1.83 14.18
N HIS A 236 -2.47 1.09 13.59
CA HIS A 236 -2.81 1.20 12.17
C HIS A 236 -4.24 1.71 12.01
N ILE A 237 -4.44 2.62 11.08
CA ILE A 237 -5.76 3.13 10.70
C ILE A 237 -5.95 2.89 9.21
N TYR A 238 -6.76 1.89 8.87
CA TYR A 238 -7.22 1.65 7.50
C TYR A 238 -8.39 2.57 7.23
N CYS A 239 -8.28 3.48 6.26
CA CYS A 239 -9.28 4.50 6.07
C CYS A 239 -9.56 4.81 4.60
N SER A 240 -10.82 5.11 4.28
CA SER A 240 -11.20 5.68 2.99
C SER A 240 -10.66 7.12 2.87
N TYR A 241 -10.67 7.69 1.67
CA TYR A 241 -10.00 8.96 1.39
C TYR A 241 -10.51 10.12 2.27
N THR A 242 -11.83 10.31 2.38
CA THR A 242 -12.36 11.43 3.19
C THR A 242 -12.22 11.17 4.69
N ALA A 243 -12.29 9.91 5.13
CA ALA A 243 -11.97 9.56 6.51
C ALA A 243 -10.51 9.85 6.82
N MET A 244 -9.59 9.49 5.93
CA MET A 244 -8.16 9.76 6.06
C MET A 244 -7.87 11.25 6.16
N THR A 245 -8.43 12.07 5.28
CA THR A 245 -8.20 13.52 5.29
C THR A 245 -8.69 14.17 6.59
N THR A 246 -9.82 13.69 7.13
CA THR A 246 -10.34 14.15 8.42
C THR A 246 -9.46 13.70 9.58
N LEU A 247 -9.13 12.42 9.66
CA LEU A 247 -8.27 11.88 10.72
C LEU A 247 -6.89 12.54 10.73
N ARG A 248 -6.32 12.79 9.54
CA ARG A 248 -5.04 13.47 9.42
C ARG A 248 -5.07 14.90 9.94
N LYS A 249 -6.15 15.65 9.68
CA LYS A 249 -6.35 16.99 10.25
C LYS A 249 -6.40 16.93 11.78
N LEU A 250 -7.17 16.00 12.33
CA LEU A 250 -7.29 15.81 13.78
C LEU A 250 -5.95 15.42 14.43
N LEU A 251 -5.13 14.63 13.75
CA LEU A 251 -3.78 14.29 14.20
C LEU A 251 -2.83 15.49 14.11
N ALA A 252 -2.93 16.32 13.06
CA ALA A 252 -2.13 17.51 12.89
C ALA A 252 -2.39 18.58 13.98
N GLU A 253 -3.55 18.57 14.61
CA GLU A 253 -3.84 19.42 15.77
C GLU A 253 -3.10 18.98 17.05
N GLN A 254 -2.59 17.75 17.08
CA GLN A 254 -1.96 17.14 18.25
C GLN A 254 -0.45 16.91 18.10
N THR A 255 0.07 16.92 16.88
CA THR A 255 1.48 16.70 16.57
C THR A 255 1.85 17.32 15.23
N ASP A 256 3.14 17.51 14.97
CA ASP A 256 3.63 18.02 13.70
C ASP A 256 3.38 16.98 12.60
N VAL A 257 2.41 17.26 11.75
CA VAL A 257 2.12 16.52 10.52
C VAL A 257 2.37 17.46 9.36
N GLU A 258 3.09 16.99 8.34
CA GLU A 258 3.36 17.78 7.15
C GLU A 258 2.04 18.27 6.52
N VAL A 259 1.84 19.60 6.50
CA VAL A 259 0.61 20.20 5.97
C VAL A 259 0.73 20.23 4.44
N ILE A 260 -0.16 19.52 3.77
CA ILE A 260 -0.29 19.61 2.32
C ILE A 260 -1.24 20.76 2.01
N SER A 261 -0.70 21.78 1.39
CA SER A 261 -1.43 22.93 0.84
C SER A 261 -2.20 22.56 -0.43
#